data_16fba1c16f95ddde9681e5d4f3b827bb
#
_entry.id   16fba1c16f95ddde9681e5d4f3b827bb
#
_cell.length_a   1.000
_cell.length_b   1.000
_cell.length_c   1.000
_cell.angle_alpha   90.00
_cell.angle_beta   90.00
_cell.angle_gamma   90.00
#
_symmetry.space_group_name_H-M   'P 1'
#
loop_
_entity.id
_entity.type
_entity.pdbx_description
1 polymer ?
#
loop_
_entity_poly.entity_id
_entity_poly.type
_entity_poly.pdbx_seq_one_letter_code
_entity_poly.pdbx_strand_id
1 'polypeptide(L)'
;VFKTPADNRTDYIKRVIGLPGDTVQFINGDLYLNGNQILKTIKSKNITNYCGKSKINVDTYEEKLPNGKVYLASYRTDITFADTDKYIVPKDHLFFLGDNRDCSKDSRFLSEVGYVHKNNLVGKAQILFFSSDPFIGSIVKFWKWNEILRLNRFFNIIK
;
A
#
# COMPACT_ATOMS: atom_id res chain seq x y z
N VAL A 1 2.93 0.51 -10.42
CA VAL A 1 3.16 1.97 -10.50
C VAL A 1 2.13 2.54 -11.45
N PHE A 2 1.55 3.67 -11.09
CA PHE A 2 0.58 4.38 -11.95
C PHE A 2 0.66 5.89 -11.70
N LYS A 3 0.24 6.66 -12.69
CA LYS A 3 0.03 8.11 -12.55
C LYS A 3 -1.31 8.38 -11.90
N THR A 4 -1.33 9.26 -10.89
CA THR A 4 -2.58 9.57 -10.20
C THR A 4 -3.60 10.17 -11.16
N PRO A 5 -4.89 9.77 -11.09
CA PRO A 5 -5.93 10.37 -11.94
C PRO A 5 -6.10 11.88 -11.71
N ALA A 6 -5.76 12.36 -10.52
CA ALA A 6 -5.95 13.77 -10.14
C ALA A 6 -5.09 14.75 -10.96
N ASP A 7 -3.86 14.36 -11.33
CA ASP A 7 -2.92 15.25 -12.05
C ASP A 7 -2.24 14.62 -13.26
N ASN A 8 -2.36 13.31 -13.44
CA ASN A 8 -1.72 12.51 -14.48
C ASN A 8 -0.18 12.67 -14.54
N ARG A 9 0.43 13.08 -13.45
CA ARG A 9 1.89 13.35 -13.34
C ARG A 9 2.54 12.60 -12.20
N THR A 10 1.92 12.61 -11.02
CA THR A 10 2.48 12.02 -9.80
C THR A 10 2.41 10.50 -9.87
N ASP A 11 3.56 9.85 -9.75
CA ASP A 11 3.65 8.39 -9.75
C ASP A 11 3.37 7.84 -8.34
N TYR A 12 2.44 6.91 -8.25
CA TYR A 12 2.13 6.16 -7.04
C TYR A 12 2.50 4.68 -7.20
N ILE A 13 3.01 4.11 -6.12
CA ILE A 13 3.24 2.67 -6.00
C ILE A 13 2.21 2.12 -5.02
N LYS A 14 1.29 1.33 -5.51
CA LYS A 14 0.24 0.68 -4.73
C LYS A 14 0.00 -0.74 -5.26
N ARG A 15 -0.64 -1.57 -4.45
CA ARG A 15 -0.99 -2.93 -4.82
C ARG A 15 -2.34 -2.99 -5.51
N VAL A 16 -2.42 -3.67 -6.65
CA VAL A 16 -3.70 -3.97 -7.30
C VAL A 16 -4.46 -4.97 -6.42
N ILE A 17 -5.67 -4.60 -6.02
CA ILE A 17 -6.57 -5.46 -5.24
C ILE A 17 -7.81 -5.81 -6.06
N GLY A 18 -8.44 -4.84 -6.72
CA GLY A 18 -9.64 -5.05 -7.53
C GLY A 18 -9.37 -4.87 -9.02
N LEU A 19 -9.89 -5.79 -9.80
CA LEU A 19 -9.93 -5.77 -11.28
C LEU A 19 -11.28 -5.24 -11.76
N PRO A 20 -11.44 -4.87 -13.05
CA PRO A 20 -12.73 -4.44 -13.57
C PRO A 20 -13.85 -5.44 -13.26
N GLY A 21 -14.94 -4.95 -12.66
CA GLY A 21 -16.09 -5.74 -12.22
C GLY A 21 -15.99 -6.29 -10.80
N ASP A 22 -14.81 -6.28 -10.18
CA ASP A 22 -14.67 -6.70 -8.79
C ASP A 22 -15.35 -5.74 -7.82
N THR A 23 -15.75 -6.25 -6.66
CA THR A 23 -16.19 -5.45 -5.51
C THR A 23 -15.16 -5.51 -4.41
N VAL A 24 -14.81 -4.35 -3.85
CA VAL A 24 -13.87 -4.20 -2.74
C VAL A 24 -14.59 -3.51 -1.58
N GLN A 25 -14.43 -4.01 -0.37
CA GLN A 25 -15.03 -3.43 0.83
C GLN A 25 -14.18 -3.73 2.06
N PHE A 26 -14.18 -2.84 3.03
CA PHE A 26 -13.71 -3.13 4.39
C PHE A 26 -14.92 -3.27 5.31
N ILE A 27 -14.93 -4.32 6.12
CA ILE A 27 -15.93 -4.57 7.16
C ILE A 27 -15.20 -4.94 8.44
N ASN A 28 -15.40 -4.19 9.51
CA ASN A 28 -14.68 -4.33 10.78
C ASN A 28 -13.15 -4.36 10.63
N GLY A 29 -12.63 -3.56 9.67
CA GLY A 29 -11.20 -3.51 9.37
C GLY A 29 -10.64 -4.70 8.57
N ASP A 30 -11.48 -5.62 8.14
CA ASP A 30 -11.11 -6.75 7.27
C ASP A 30 -11.43 -6.43 5.82
N LEU A 31 -10.50 -6.79 4.93
CA LEU A 31 -10.67 -6.62 3.49
C LEU A 31 -11.56 -7.74 2.92
N TYR A 32 -12.57 -7.34 2.16
CA TYR A 32 -13.42 -8.23 1.37
C TYR A 32 -13.23 -7.97 -0.13
N LEU A 33 -13.06 -9.04 -0.88
CA LEU A 33 -13.01 -9.01 -2.35
C LEU A 33 -14.11 -9.92 -2.89
N ASN A 34 -15.02 -9.35 -3.69
CA ASN A 34 -16.19 -10.07 -4.24
C ASN A 34 -17.06 -10.74 -3.15
N GLY A 35 -17.20 -10.07 -1.99
CA GLY A 35 -17.95 -10.57 -0.85
C GLY A 35 -17.21 -11.64 -0.01
N ASN A 36 -16.02 -12.06 -0.41
CA ASN A 36 -15.21 -13.01 0.34
C ASN A 36 -14.14 -12.29 1.15
N GLN A 37 -14.04 -12.61 2.44
CA GLN A 37 -13.00 -12.07 3.31
C GLN A 37 -11.61 -12.53 2.84
N ILE A 38 -10.68 -11.60 2.74
CA ILE A 38 -9.27 -11.89 2.52
C ILE A 38 -8.67 -12.35 3.85
N LEU A 39 -8.26 -13.62 3.87
CA LEU A 39 -7.63 -14.20 5.06
C LEU A 39 -6.33 -13.47 5.38
N LYS A 40 -6.18 -13.07 6.65
CA LYS A 40 -4.98 -12.43 7.16
C LYS A 40 -4.40 -13.20 8.34
N THR A 41 -3.10 -13.41 8.34
CA THR A 41 -2.35 -14.10 9.43
C THR A 41 -1.33 -13.14 10.00
N ILE A 42 -1.34 -12.98 11.33
CA ILE A 42 -0.40 -12.08 12.02
C ILE A 42 1.05 -12.53 11.81
N LYS A 43 1.93 -11.61 11.42
CA LYS A 43 3.38 -11.84 11.27
C LYS A 43 4.19 -11.12 12.32
N SER A 44 3.81 -9.89 12.66
CA SER A 44 4.46 -9.12 13.71
C SER A 44 3.49 -8.15 14.35
N LYS A 45 3.67 -7.89 15.64
CA LYS A 45 2.83 -6.99 16.43
C LYS A 45 3.61 -5.79 16.90
N ASN A 46 2.91 -4.68 17.03
CA ASN A 46 3.38 -3.44 17.65
C ASN A 46 4.74 -2.95 17.11
N ILE A 47 4.91 -3.05 15.79
CA ILE A 47 6.13 -2.58 15.12
C ILE A 47 6.02 -1.09 14.86
N THR A 48 7.07 -0.35 15.19
CA THR A 48 7.13 1.09 14.87
C THR A 48 7.26 1.28 13.36
N ASN A 49 6.34 2.05 12.80
CA ASN A 49 6.32 2.45 11.40
C ASN A 49 6.10 3.96 11.30
N TYR A 50 6.07 4.49 10.08
CA TYR A 50 5.89 5.90 9.83
C TYR A 50 4.62 6.17 9.02
N CYS A 51 3.89 7.20 9.43
CA CYS A 51 2.75 7.77 8.72
C CYS A 51 3.07 9.25 8.42
N GLY A 52 3.59 9.53 7.24
CA GLY A 52 4.19 10.83 6.95
C GLY A 52 5.38 11.12 7.88
N LYS A 53 5.29 12.15 8.72
CA LYS A 53 6.31 12.51 9.70
C LYS A 53 6.10 11.91 11.09
N SER A 54 4.98 11.26 11.33
CA SER A 54 4.60 10.72 12.64
C SER A 54 5.03 9.26 12.78
N LYS A 55 5.58 8.90 13.93
CA LYS A 55 5.78 7.50 14.31
C LYS A 55 4.45 6.91 14.79
N ILE A 56 4.14 5.72 14.31
CA ILE A 56 2.94 4.97 14.67
C ILE A 56 3.31 3.53 14.98
N ASN A 57 2.47 2.85 15.74
CA ASN A 57 2.58 1.42 15.93
C ASN A 57 1.61 0.69 15.01
N VAL A 58 2.08 -0.36 14.38
CA VAL A 58 1.31 -1.18 13.45
C VAL A 58 1.45 -2.66 13.78
N ASP A 59 0.39 -3.41 13.49
CA ASP A 59 0.44 -4.86 13.36
C ASP A 59 0.56 -5.20 11.88
N THR A 60 1.45 -6.13 11.55
CA THR A 60 1.67 -6.58 10.17
C THR A 60 1.11 -7.97 9.99
N TYR A 61 0.30 -8.11 8.96
CA TYR A 61 -0.35 -9.36 8.58
C TYR A 61 0.12 -9.83 7.22
N GLU A 62 0.15 -11.12 7.04
CA GLU A 62 0.22 -11.75 5.74
C GLU A 62 -1.21 -11.94 5.22
N GLU A 63 -1.49 -11.35 4.08
CA GLU A 63 -2.78 -11.47 3.38
C GLU A 63 -2.63 -12.33 2.14
N LYS A 64 -3.64 -13.16 1.87
CA LYS A 64 -3.66 -14.06 0.71
C LYS A 64 -4.83 -13.74 -0.20
N LEU A 65 -4.52 -13.29 -1.41
CA LEU A 65 -5.53 -13.04 -2.45
C LEU A 65 -6.08 -14.36 -3.04
N PRO A 66 -7.28 -14.34 -3.65
CA PRO A 66 -7.87 -15.53 -4.28
C PRO A 66 -7.00 -16.18 -5.35
N ASN A 67 -6.16 -15.41 -6.02
CA ASN A 67 -5.20 -15.90 -7.02
C ASN A 67 -3.95 -16.57 -6.40
N GLY A 68 -3.94 -16.77 -5.08
CA GLY A 68 -2.84 -17.39 -4.34
C GLY A 68 -1.67 -16.47 -4.00
N LYS A 69 -1.66 -15.22 -4.46
CA LYS A 69 -0.62 -14.26 -4.10
C LYS A 69 -0.70 -13.87 -2.64
N VAL A 70 0.46 -13.89 -2.00
CA VAL A 70 0.65 -13.55 -0.59
C VAL A 70 1.50 -12.30 -0.49
N TYR A 71 1.12 -11.38 0.41
CA TYR A 71 1.84 -10.15 0.66
C TYR A 71 1.64 -9.66 2.11
N LEU A 72 2.47 -8.72 2.54
CA LEU A 72 2.36 -8.12 3.87
C LEU A 72 1.55 -6.83 3.80
N ALA A 73 0.61 -6.69 4.74
CA ALA A 73 -0.16 -5.48 4.96
C ALA A 73 -0.07 -5.06 6.42
N SER A 74 0.12 -3.77 6.67
CA SER A 74 0.26 -3.21 8.03
C SER A 74 -0.94 -2.35 8.36
N TYR A 75 -1.45 -2.54 9.58
CA TYR A 75 -2.59 -1.84 10.15
C TYR A 75 -2.18 -1.16 11.45
N ARG A 76 -2.65 0.06 11.68
CA ARG A 76 -2.41 0.77 12.94
C ARG A 76 -3.09 0.06 14.10
N THR A 77 -2.44 0.11 15.27
CA THR A 77 -2.98 -0.51 16.49
C THR A 77 -3.94 0.40 17.25
N ASP A 78 -3.89 1.70 16.99
CA ASP A 78 -4.67 2.73 17.70
C ASP A 78 -5.91 3.18 16.92
N ILE A 79 -5.87 3.10 15.61
CA ILE A 79 -6.98 3.44 14.71
C ILE A 79 -6.97 2.43 13.56
N THR A 80 -8.16 1.97 13.13
CA THR A 80 -8.33 1.28 11.85
C THR A 80 -9.54 1.84 11.14
N PHE A 81 -9.51 1.88 9.81
CA PHE A 81 -10.71 2.11 9.03
C PHE A 81 -11.61 0.89 9.20
N ALA A 82 -12.62 1.00 10.07
CA ALA A 82 -13.47 -0.14 10.42
C ALA A 82 -14.30 -0.59 9.23
N ASP A 83 -15.04 0.35 8.62
CA ASP A 83 -15.97 0.06 7.53
C ASP A 83 -15.82 1.05 6.38
N THR A 84 -16.12 0.59 5.18
CA THR A 84 -16.22 1.44 3.98
C THR A 84 -17.49 1.11 3.21
N ASP A 85 -17.87 2.02 2.32
CA ASP A 85 -18.80 1.69 1.26
C ASP A 85 -18.25 0.56 0.39
N LYS A 86 -19.15 -0.12 -0.31
CA LYS A 86 -18.79 -1.11 -1.30
C LYS A 86 -18.32 -0.42 -2.58
N TYR A 87 -17.04 -0.56 -2.91
CA TYR A 87 -16.48 -0.08 -4.16
C TYR A 87 -16.70 -1.10 -5.26
N ILE A 88 -17.33 -0.69 -6.36
CA ILE A 88 -17.50 -1.51 -7.57
C ILE A 88 -16.53 -0.97 -8.61
N VAL A 89 -15.57 -1.79 -9.01
CA VAL A 89 -14.52 -1.36 -9.93
C VAL A 89 -15.07 -1.23 -11.35
N PRO A 90 -15.06 0.00 -11.96
CA PRO A 90 -15.62 0.20 -13.28
C PRO A 90 -14.83 -0.54 -14.37
N LYS A 91 -15.45 -0.71 -15.53
CA LYS A 91 -14.77 -1.20 -16.74
C LYS A 91 -13.51 -0.37 -17.01
N ASP A 92 -12.44 -1.04 -17.43
CA ASP A 92 -11.13 -0.43 -17.75
C ASP A 92 -10.42 0.27 -16.57
N HIS A 93 -10.88 0.10 -15.33
CA HIS A 93 -10.25 0.64 -14.13
C HIS A 93 -9.74 -0.46 -13.21
N LEU A 94 -8.86 -0.07 -12.31
CA LEU A 94 -8.29 -0.90 -11.27
C LEU A 94 -8.45 -0.22 -9.92
N PHE A 95 -8.54 -1.04 -8.87
CA PHE A 95 -8.59 -0.57 -7.49
C PHE A 95 -7.30 -0.93 -6.76
N PHE A 96 -6.66 0.07 -6.19
CA PHE A 96 -5.35 -0.06 -5.55
C PHE A 96 -5.43 0.20 -4.05
N LEU A 97 -4.68 -0.58 -3.27
CA LEU A 97 -4.46 -0.32 -1.85
C LEU A 97 -2.96 -0.18 -1.54
N GLY A 98 -2.64 0.65 -0.58
CA GLY A 98 -1.30 0.70 -0.01
C GLY A 98 -1.10 -0.43 1.01
N ASP A 99 0.11 -0.99 1.07
CA ASP A 99 0.44 -2.03 2.03
C ASP A 99 0.47 -1.50 3.48
N ASN A 100 0.75 -0.22 3.70
CA ASN A 100 0.49 0.45 4.99
C ASN A 100 -0.94 1.01 4.97
N ARG A 101 -1.90 0.17 5.33
CA ARG A 101 -3.34 0.35 5.13
C ARG A 101 -3.87 1.69 5.64
N ASP A 102 -3.62 2.01 6.89
CA ASP A 102 -4.20 3.20 7.53
C ASP A 102 -3.40 4.48 7.27
N CYS A 103 -2.27 4.37 6.60
CA CYS A 103 -1.41 5.50 6.23
C CYS A 103 -1.25 5.67 4.72
N SER A 104 -2.12 5.06 3.94
CA SER A 104 -2.06 5.12 2.49
C SER A 104 -3.17 5.99 1.93
N LYS A 105 -2.79 6.96 1.11
CA LYS A 105 -3.70 7.56 0.14
C LYS A 105 -3.79 6.63 -1.04
N ASP A 106 -4.93 5.98 -1.22
CA ASP A 106 -5.17 4.97 -2.25
C ASP A 106 -6.62 5.03 -2.77
N SER A 107 -7.06 4.01 -3.49
CA SER A 107 -8.37 4.02 -4.17
C SER A 107 -9.58 4.18 -3.25
N ARG A 108 -9.43 4.00 -1.94
CA ARG A 108 -10.50 4.29 -0.96
C ARG A 108 -10.86 5.77 -0.91
N PHE A 109 -9.92 6.64 -1.27
CA PHE A 109 -10.13 8.09 -1.33
C PHE A 109 -10.54 8.48 -2.75
N LEU A 110 -11.84 8.40 -3.06
CA LEU A 110 -12.38 8.58 -4.39
C LEU A 110 -12.10 9.96 -5.00
N SER A 111 -11.98 10.99 -4.17
CA SER A 111 -11.67 12.36 -4.63
C SER A 111 -10.19 12.59 -4.91
N GLU A 112 -9.29 11.73 -4.41
CA GLU A 112 -7.84 11.92 -4.56
C GLU A 112 -7.22 10.92 -5.54
N VAL A 113 -7.47 9.63 -5.34
CA VAL A 113 -6.95 8.55 -6.17
C VAL A 113 -8.07 7.83 -6.90
N GLY A 114 -9.06 7.33 -6.15
CA GLY A 114 -10.22 6.65 -6.70
C GLY A 114 -9.86 5.46 -7.58
N TYR A 115 -10.70 5.22 -8.56
CA TYR A 115 -10.48 4.18 -9.57
C TYR A 115 -9.45 4.65 -10.60
N VAL A 116 -8.43 3.85 -10.83
CA VAL A 116 -7.31 4.19 -11.72
C VAL A 116 -7.55 3.53 -13.09
N HIS A 117 -7.71 4.36 -14.12
CA HIS A 117 -7.89 3.84 -15.48
C HIS A 117 -6.62 3.13 -15.98
N LYS A 118 -6.77 2.06 -16.77
CA LYS A 118 -5.63 1.26 -17.26
C LYS A 118 -4.57 2.08 -18.01
N ASN A 119 -4.97 3.17 -18.67
CA ASN A 119 -4.04 4.06 -19.38
C ASN A 119 -3.11 4.85 -18.45
N ASN A 120 -3.44 4.92 -17.16
CA ASN A 120 -2.59 5.54 -16.15
C ASN A 120 -1.50 4.59 -15.63
N LEU A 121 -1.52 3.31 -16.02
CA LEU A 121 -0.52 2.35 -15.61
C LEU A 121 0.84 2.68 -16.24
N VAL A 122 1.87 2.70 -15.42
CA VAL A 122 3.27 2.87 -15.84
C VAL A 122 3.96 1.51 -15.94
N GLY A 123 3.78 0.66 -14.93
CA GLY A 123 4.39 -0.67 -14.90
C GLY A 123 4.34 -1.33 -13.53
N LYS A 124 4.85 -2.56 -13.46
CA LYS A 124 4.99 -3.31 -12.21
C LYS A 124 6.31 -2.93 -11.52
N ALA A 125 6.24 -2.54 -10.24
CA ALA A 125 7.43 -2.41 -9.42
C ALA A 125 8.02 -3.82 -9.17
N GLN A 126 9.27 -4.03 -9.52
CA GLN A 126 9.93 -5.34 -9.45
C GLN A 126 10.99 -5.41 -8.37
N ILE A 127 11.74 -4.33 -8.19
CA ILE A 127 12.89 -4.30 -7.29
C ILE A 127 12.97 -2.97 -6.54
N LEU A 128 13.36 -3.03 -5.29
CA LEU A 128 13.74 -1.87 -4.50
C LEU A 128 15.22 -1.59 -4.71
N PHE A 129 15.53 -0.65 -5.60
CA PHE A 129 16.91 -0.33 -5.93
C PHE A 129 17.64 0.42 -4.81
N PHE A 130 16.95 1.34 -4.13
CA PHE A 130 17.52 2.21 -3.12
C PHE A 130 16.53 2.45 -1.98
N SER A 131 17.02 2.49 -0.74
CA SER A 131 16.22 2.83 0.44
C SER A 131 17.02 3.65 1.43
N SER A 132 16.49 4.83 1.78
CA SER A 132 17.07 5.69 2.81
C SER A 132 16.06 5.99 3.90
N ASP A 133 16.56 6.39 5.08
CA ASP A 133 15.71 6.89 6.15
C ASP A 133 15.57 8.41 6.05
N PRO A 134 14.37 8.93 5.72
CA PRO A 134 14.18 10.36 5.54
C PRO A 134 14.28 11.17 6.84
N PHE A 135 14.23 10.50 8.01
CA PHE A 135 14.23 11.15 9.32
C PHE A 135 15.65 11.30 9.89
N ILE A 136 16.60 10.49 9.46
CA ILE A 136 17.98 10.55 9.96
C ILE A 136 18.79 11.65 9.24
N GLY A 137 18.43 11.99 8.01
CA GLY A 137 19.07 13.06 7.28
C GLY A 137 18.94 13.04 5.77
N SER A 138 19.49 14.06 5.13
CA SER A 138 19.53 14.16 3.67
C SER A 138 20.66 13.29 3.11
N ILE A 139 20.43 12.66 1.96
CA ILE A 139 21.42 11.88 1.19
C ILE A 139 22.71 12.68 0.93
N VAL A 140 22.62 14.00 0.89
CA VAL A 140 23.77 14.91 0.70
C VAL A 140 24.77 14.83 1.86
N LYS A 141 24.35 14.36 3.04
CA LYS A 141 25.22 14.16 4.20
C LYS A 141 25.92 12.80 4.12
N PHE A 142 26.87 12.64 3.19
CA PHE A 142 27.57 11.39 2.94
C PHE A 142 28.27 10.78 4.16
N TRP A 143 28.70 11.60 5.14
CA TRP A 143 29.29 11.13 6.41
C TRP A 143 28.31 10.42 7.35
N LYS A 144 27.01 10.46 7.06
CA LYS A 144 25.95 9.76 7.80
C LYS A 144 25.31 8.61 7.02
N TRP A 145 25.89 8.22 5.92
CA TRP A 145 25.30 7.16 5.10
C TRP A 145 25.11 5.83 5.82
N ASN A 146 26.00 5.50 6.77
CA ASN A 146 25.87 4.31 7.59
C ASN A 146 24.57 4.25 8.41
N GLU A 147 24.05 5.43 8.79
CA GLU A 147 22.80 5.56 9.54
C GLU A 147 21.58 5.75 8.64
N ILE A 148 21.78 6.44 7.49
CA ILE A 148 20.73 6.84 6.57
C ILE A 148 20.34 5.71 5.63
N LEU A 149 21.32 4.93 5.14
CA LEU A 149 21.08 3.90 4.14
C LEU A 149 20.57 2.62 4.78
N ARG A 150 19.41 2.16 4.30
CA ARG A 150 18.84 0.87 4.69
C ARG A 150 19.36 -0.23 3.78
N LEU A 151 20.65 -0.57 3.90
CA LEU A 151 21.34 -1.51 3.00
C LEU A 151 20.66 -2.89 2.91
N ASN A 152 20.05 -3.33 4.01
CA ASN A 152 19.31 -4.59 4.06
C ASN A 152 18.05 -4.61 3.17
N ARG A 153 17.64 -3.48 2.61
CA ARG A 153 16.50 -3.36 1.71
C ARG A 153 16.90 -3.19 0.25
N PHE A 154 18.19 -3.01 -0.04
CA PHE A 154 18.66 -2.81 -1.40
C PHE A 154 18.49 -4.10 -2.22
N PHE A 155 18.08 -3.93 -3.45
CA PHE A 155 17.84 -5.01 -4.42
C PHE A 155 16.82 -6.06 -3.98
N ASN A 156 15.99 -5.74 -2.98
CA ASN A 156 14.90 -6.63 -2.58
C ASN A 156 13.83 -6.67 -3.67
N ILE A 157 13.44 -7.89 -4.02
CA ILE A 157 12.34 -8.13 -4.98
C ILE A 157 11.01 -7.77 -4.33
N ILE A 158 10.22 -6.97 -5.02
CA ILE A 158 8.85 -6.62 -4.61
C ILE A 158 7.91 -7.73 -5.08
N LYS A 159 7.32 -8.42 -4.12
CA LYS A 159 6.39 -9.54 -4.36
C LYS A 159 4.96 -9.05 -4.58
#